data_91e9262b2131d565a2a05e8c7f93e4a0
#
_entry.id   91e9262b2131d565a2a05e8c7f93e4a0
#
_cell.length_a   1.000
_cell.length_b   1.000
_cell.length_c   1.000
_cell.angle_alpha   90.00
_cell.angle_beta   90.00
_cell.angle_gamma   90.00
#
_symmetry.space_group_name_H-M   'P 1'
#
loop_
_entity.id
_entity.type
_entity.pdbx_description
1 polymer ?
#
loop_
_entity_poly.entity_id
_entity_poly.type
_entity_poly.pdbx_seq_one_letter_code
_entity_poly.pdbx_strand_id
1 'polypeptide(L)'
;PMIEKLLQNQHEITVATRGNTPDPFGNRVHHIQIDRSNPDTIHHALSGQHFDVIIDKIAYCSNDIRYLLDAVSCDRYLCMSSASVYDPLYINTMEADFDPFQTKLIWCNRSDYSYNECKRQMECAVFQYRSLSDATVIRYPFVIGPNDYTKRLEFYVDHVINDVPMYIDNPDSRLAFIHETEAGTFLAHLTEAPLTGPVNGCSHGTVSVGEILDYLEQRTGKKALLSQNGTP
;
A
#
# COMPACT_ATOMS: atom_id res chain seq x y z
N PRO A 1 -9.70 7.38 -6.55
CA PRO A 1 -10.46 6.22 -7.04
C PRO A 1 -11.28 5.55 -5.96
N MET A 2 -10.67 5.09 -4.82
CA MET A 2 -11.38 4.40 -3.73
C MET A 2 -12.55 5.22 -3.17
N ILE A 3 -12.31 6.42 -2.68
CA ILE A 3 -13.34 7.29 -2.10
C ILE A 3 -14.45 7.59 -3.10
N GLU A 4 -14.13 7.88 -4.36
CA GLU A 4 -15.15 8.09 -5.39
C GLU A 4 -16.06 6.86 -5.58
N LYS A 5 -15.45 5.65 -5.54
CA LYS A 5 -16.23 4.41 -5.65
C LYS A 5 -17.14 4.19 -4.45
N LEU A 6 -16.65 4.45 -3.25
CA LEU A 6 -17.45 4.36 -2.01
C LEU A 6 -18.60 5.37 -1.99
N LEU A 7 -18.35 6.61 -2.44
CA LEU A 7 -19.40 7.63 -2.58
C LEU A 7 -20.48 7.24 -3.60
N GLN A 8 -20.08 6.61 -4.74
CA GLN A 8 -21.03 6.07 -5.71
C GLN A 8 -21.91 4.96 -5.12
N ASN A 9 -21.35 4.17 -4.21
CA ASN A 9 -22.08 3.13 -3.46
C ASN A 9 -22.86 3.70 -2.25
N GLN A 10 -22.94 5.02 -2.10
CA GLN A 10 -23.70 5.73 -1.06
C GLN A 10 -23.19 5.51 0.38
N HIS A 11 -21.92 5.19 0.56
CA HIS A 11 -21.30 5.13 1.90
C HIS A 11 -21.12 6.53 2.47
N GLU A 12 -21.36 6.66 3.78
CA GLU A 12 -20.93 7.81 4.57
C GLU A 12 -19.44 7.67 4.89
N ILE A 13 -18.64 8.68 4.53
CA ILE A 13 -17.18 8.57 4.58
C ILE A 13 -16.59 9.61 5.50
N THR A 14 -15.74 9.15 6.41
CA THR A 14 -14.88 10.02 7.22
C THR A 14 -13.41 9.85 6.76
N VAL A 15 -12.78 10.95 6.39
CA VAL A 15 -11.38 11.00 5.97
C VAL A 15 -10.53 11.58 7.10
N ALA A 16 -9.65 10.75 7.65
CA ALA A 16 -8.73 11.14 8.72
C ALA A 16 -7.33 11.40 8.17
N THR A 17 -6.88 12.65 8.20
CA THR A 17 -5.58 13.09 7.66
C THR A 17 -4.99 14.23 8.48
N ARG A 18 -3.74 14.64 8.17
CA ARG A 18 -3.13 15.84 8.77
C ARG A 18 -3.72 17.15 8.26
N GLY A 19 -4.54 17.13 7.21
CA GLY A 19 -5.13 18.33 6.61
C GLY A 19 -4.15 19.20 5.81
N ASN A 20 -2.94 18.72 5.52
CA ASN A 20 -1.91 19.52 4.84
C ASN A 20 -2.17 19.70 3.34
N THR A 21 -2.94 18.79 2.75
CA THR A 21 -3.26 18.81 1.32
C THR A 21 -4.78 18.80 1.15
N PRO A 22 -5.35 19.74 0.43
CA PRO A 22 -6.77 19.69 0.07
C PRO A 22 -7.08 18.44 -0.73
N ASP A 23 -8.23 17.87 -0.49
CA ASP A 23 -8.76 16.78 -1.30
C ASP A 23 -9.93 17.26 -2.19
N PRO A 24 -10.28 16.52 -3.24
CA PRO A 24 -11.33 16.93 -4.18
C PRO A 24 -12.75 16.61 -3.69
N PHE A 25 -12.92 16.12 -2.46
CA PHE A 25 -14.21 15.61 -1.99
C PHE A 25 -15.07 16.67 -1.31
N GLY A 26 -14.44 17.67 -0.67
CA GLY A 26 -15.14 18.76 0.01
C GLY A 26 -16.20 18.27 0.99
N ASN A 27 -17.40 18.79 0.92
CA ASN A 27 -18.51 18.44 1.81
C ASN A 27 -19.14 17.06 1.54
N ARG A 28 -18.63 16.31 0.57
CA ARG A 28 -19.11 14.94 0.30
C ARG A 28 -18.57 13.91 1.31
N VAL A 29 -17.61 14.30 2.13
CA VAL A 29 -17.01 13.46 3.18
C VAL A 29 -16.86 14.27 4.47
N HIS A 30 -16.82 13.58 5.60
CA HIS A 30 -16.43 14.19 6.86
C HIS A 30 -14.91 14.20 6.99
N HIS A 31 -14.34 15.27 7.56
CA HIS A 31 -12.90 15.40 7.76
C HIS A 31 -12.57 15.40 9.24
N ILE A 32 -11.60 14.55 9.60
CA ILE A 32 -10.99 14.54 10.93
C ILE A 32 -9.49 14.81 10.78
N GLN A 33 -8.96 15.75 11.55
CA GLN A 33 -7.54 16.05 11.54
C GLN A 33 -6.80 15.23 12.58
N ILE A 34 -5.89 14.36 12.13
CA ILE A 34 -5.03 13.55 12.98
C ILE A 34 -3.60 13.51 12.43
N ASP A 35 -2.62 13.39 13.31
CA ASP A 35 -1.28 12.94 12.95
C ASP A 35 -1.13 11.47 13.32
N ARG A 36 -0.98 10.61 12.32
CA ARG A 36 -0.87 9.16 12.50
C ARG A 36 0.35 8.72 13.32
N SER A 37 1.39 9.57 13.37
CA SER A 37 2.58 9.34 14.18
C SER A 37 2.44 9.80 15.64
N ASN A 38 1.35 10.48 15.97
CA ASN A 38 1.09 10.99 17.32
C ASN A 38 -0.17 10.34 17.90
N PRO A 39 -0.02 9.39 18.86
CA PRO A 39 -1.14 8.68 19.47
C PRO A 39 -2.12 9.61 20.21
N ASP A 40 -1.66 10.72 20.77
CA ASP A 40 -2.53 11.65 21.49
C ASP A 40 -3.53 12.32 20.56
N THR A 41 -3.11 12.69 19.33
CA THR A 41 -4.02 13.27 18.33
C THR A 41 -5.04 12.27 17.85
N ILE A 42 -4.64 11.00 17.68
CA ILE A 42 -5.52 9.91 17.29
C ILE A 42 -6.56 9.69 18.39
N HIS A 43 -6.11 9.56 19.64
CA HIS A 43 -7.00 9.33 20.78
C HIS A 43 -7.96 10.49 20.99
N HIS A 44 -7.48 11.74 20.93
CA HIS A 44 -8.31 12.93 21.11
C HIS A 44 -9.43 13.01 20.06
N ALA A 45 -9.11 12.69 18.81
CA ALA A 45 -10.03 12.84 17.69
C ALA A 45 -10.98 11.65 17.49
N LEU A 46 -10.57 10.44 17.86
CA LEU A 46 -11.28 9.20 17.52
C LEU A 46 -11.81 8.43 18.74
N SER A 47 -11.47 8.85 19.97
CA SER A 47 -11.84 8.10 21.20
C SER A 47 -13.36 7.93 21.31
N GLY A 48 -13.78 6.68 21.50
CA GLY A 48 -15.19 6.31 21.64
C GLY A 48 -16.00 6.30 20.34
N GLN A 49 -15.38 6.56 19.21
CA GLN A 49 -16.04 6.39 17.92
C GLN A 49 -16.05 4.92 17.48
N HIS A 50 -17.05 4.58 16.69
CA HIS A 50 -17.18 3.28 16.05
C HIS A 50 -17.48 3.47 14.58
N PHE A 51 -16.87 2.67 13.72
CA PHE A 51 -17.11 2.66 12.28
C PHE A 51 -17.44 1.24 11.82
N ASP A 52 -18.36 1.10 10.85
CA ASP A 52 -18.62 -0.19 10.23
C ASP A 52 -17.33 -0.75 9.60
N VAL A 53 -16.58 0.13 8.90
CA VAL A 53 -15.31 -0.25 8.23
C VAL A 53 -14.25 0.81 8.45
N ILE A 54 -13.07 0.39 8.84
CA ILE A 54 -11.85 1.23 8.79
C ILE A 54 -10.96 0.75 7.64
N ILE A 55 -10.57 1.68 6.76
CA ILE A 55 -9.58 1.44 5.71
C ILE A 55 -8.30 2.18 6.07
N ASP A 56 -7.30 1.46 6.58
CA ASP A 56 -6.01 2.02 6.96
C ASP A 56 -5.00 1.89 5.81
N LYS A 57 -4.78 2.99 5.11
CA LYS A 57 -3.88 3.06 3.96
C LYS A 57 -2.43 3.41 4.32
N ILE A 58 -2.19 3.84 5.56
CA ILE A 58 -0.92 4.45 5.96
C ILE A 58 -0.26 3.78 7.16
N ALA A 59 -0.81 2.70 7.67
CA ALA A 59 -0.13 1.90 8.68
C ALA A 59 1.18 1.34 8.12
N TYR A 60 2.25 1.51 8.87
CA TYR A 60 3.60 1.16 8.46
C TYR A 60 4.22 0.11 9.37
N CYS A 61 3.93 0.16 10.67
CA CYS A 61 4.51 -0.67 11.71
C CYS A 61 3.45 -1.12 12.73
N SER A 62 3.81 -2.02 13.62
CA SER A 62 2.89 -2.57 14.62
C SER A 62 2.32 -1.52 15.58
N ASN A 63 3.12 -0.52 15.98
CA ASN A 63 2.63 0.56 16.83
C ASN A 63 1.56 1.43 16.14
N ASP A 64 1.61 1.59 14.81
CA ASP A 64 0.56 2.30 14.07
C ASP A 64 -0.80 1.62 14.26
N ILE A 65 -0.84 0.28 14.25
CA ILE A 65 -2.06 -0.50 14.46
C ILE A 65 -2.56 -0.33 15.89
N ARG A 66 -1.66 -0.45 16.87
CA ARG A 66 -2.01 -0.30 18.28
C ARG A 66 -2.62 1.07 18.56
N TYR A 67 -1.96 2.14 18.15
CA TYR A 67 -2.41 3.50 18.41
C TYR A 67 -3.80 3.78 17.84
N LEU A 68 -4.11 3.24 16.65
CA LEU A 68 -5.43 3.41 16.07
C LEU A 68 -6.49 2.59 16.82
N LEU A 69 -6.25 1.29 16.99
CA LEU A 69 -7.22 0.38 17.60
C LEU A 69 -7.41 0.59 19.11
N ASP A 70 -6.52 1.32 19.79
CA ASP A 70 -6.73 1.75 21.17
C ASP A 70 -7.70 2.93 21.26
N ALA A 71 -7.83 3.72 20.21
CA ALA A 71 -8.67 4.91 20.17
C ALA A 71 -10.06 4.66 19.58
N VAL A 72 -10.18 3.78 18.60
CA VAL A 72 -11.40 3.59 17.80
C VAL A 72 -11.72 2.11 17.61
N SER A 73 -13.02 1.78 17.49
CA SER A 73 -13.49 0.43 17.17
C SER A 73 -14.12 0.37 15.78
N CYS A 74 -14.15 -0.83 15.20
CA CYS A 74 -14.81 -1.11 13.93
C CYS A 74 -15.31 -2.55 13.88
N ASP A 75 -16.28 -2.80 12.99
CA ASP A 75 -16.74 -4.15 12.68
C ASP A 75 -15.76 -4.84 11.74
N ARG A 76 -15.21 -4.09 10.75
CA ARG A 76 -14.28 -4.58 9.73
C ARG A 76 -13.06 -3.70 9.61
N TYR A 77 -11.88 -4.31 9.48
CA TYR A 77 -10.61 -3.59 9.32
C TYR A 77 -9.89 -4.00 8.04
N LEU A 78 -9.69 -3.05 7.14
CA LEU A 78 -8.94 -3.23 5.90
C LEU A 78 -7.62 -2.47 5.99
N CYS A 79 -6.50 -3.15 5.79
CA CYS A 79 -5.17 -2.55 5.91
C CYS A 79 -4.34 -2.73 4.64
N MET A 80 -3.75 -1.66 4.15
CA MET A 80 -2.80 -1.74 3.04
C MET A 80 -1.43 -2.21 3.53
N SER A 81 -1.01 -3.36 3.02
CA SER A 81 0.34 -3.89 3.17
C SER A 81 1.12 -3.85 1.85
N SER A 82 2.15 -4.63 1.76
CA SER A 82 3.05 -4.68 0.62
C SER A 82 3.53 -6.11 0.35
N ALA A 83 3.76 -6.45 -0.90
CA ALA A 83 4.43 -7.70 -1.28
C ALA A 83 5.85 -7.82 -0.69
N SER A 84 6.42 -6.71 -0.18
CA SER A 84 7.72 -6.72 0.52
C SER A 84 7.74 -7.51 1.83
N VAL A 85 6.59 -7.98 2.33
CA VAL A 85 6.54 -8.90 3.48
C VAL A 85 7.12 -10.27 3.16
N TYR A 86 7.14 -10.64 1.89
CA TYR A 86 7.73 -11.91 1.45
C TYR A 86 9.25 -11.83 1.38
N ASP A 87 9.91 -12.88 1.84
CA ASP A 87 11.36 -13.01 1.79
C ASP A 87 11.75 -14.51 1.78
N PRO A 88 12.21 -15.03 0.65
CA PRO A 88 12.38 -14.35 -0.63
C PRO A 88 11.05 -14.08 -1.36
N LEU A 89 11.03 -13.02 -2.17
CA LEU A 89 9.94 -12.75 -3.12
C LEU A 89 10.28 -13.42 -4.46
N TYR A 90 9.37 -14.24 -4.98
CA TYR A 90 9.52 -14.94 -6.24
C TYR A 90 8.21 -14.94 -7.05
N ILE A 91 8.28 -15.38 -8.31
CA ILE A 91 7.07 -15.49 -9.15
C ILE A 91 6.13 -16.55 -8.56
N ASN A 92 4.85 -16.23 -8.51
CA ASN A 92 3.79 -17.05 -7.91
C ASN A 92 3.90 -17.18 -6.38
N THR A 93 4.48 -16.19 -5.69
CA THR A 93 4.41 -16.10 -4.23
C THR A 93 2.96 -16.09 -3.76
N MET A 94 2.64 -16.96 -2.82
CA MET A 94 1.28 -17.13 -2.28
C MET A 94 1.15 -16.44 -0.91
N GLU A 95 -0.08 -16.17 -0.51
CA GLU A 95 -0.36 -15.56 0.79
C GLU A 95 0.19 -16.38 1.96
N ALA A 96 0.22 -17.71 1.83
CA ALA A 96 0.74 -18.62 2.84
C ALA A 96 2.27 -18.57 3.02
N ASP A 97 3.01 -17.93 2.09
CA ASP A 97 4.47 -17.81 2.18
C ASP A 97 4.93 -16.83 3.29
N PHE A 98 4.00 -16.06 3.83
CA PHE A 98 4.20 -15.32 5.09
C PHE A 98 2.94 -15.41 5.95
N ASP A 99 3.04 -16.05 7.12
CA ASP A 99 1.94 -16.24 8.06
C ASP A 99 2.02 -15.23 9.22
N PRO A 100 1.23 -14.14 9.19
CA PRO A 100 1.19 -13.14 10.25
C PRO A 100 0.46 -13.62 11.53
N PHE A 101 -0.27 -14.74 11.47
CA PHE A 101 -0.94 -15.30 12.65
C PHE A 101 0.02 -16.07 13.55
N GLN A 102 1.04 -16.72 12.96
CA GLN A 102 2.02 -17.54 13.68
C GLN A 102 3.35 -16.82 13.92
N THR A 103 3.65 -15.78 13.13
CA THR A 103 4.87 -14.99 13.32
C THR A 103 4.78 -14.20 14.62
N LYS A 104 5.83 -14.24 15.44
CA LYS A 104 5.87 -13.53 16.72
C LYS A 104 5.69 -12.02 16.52
N LEU A 105 4.67 -11.44 17.13
CA LEU A 105 4.47 -10.00 17.16
C LEU A 105 5.55 -9.29 17.96
N ILE A 106 6.16 -8.29 17.34
CA ILE A 106 7.10 -7.35 17.96
C ILE A 106 6.54 -5.94 17.79
N TRP A 107 6.41 -5.20 18.89
CA TRP A 107 6.01 -3.81 18.85
C TRP A 107 7.18 -2.95 18.38
N CYS A 108 6.99 -2.20 17.30
CA CYS A 108 8.03 -1.37 16.72
C CYS A 108 7.47 -0.08 16.13
N ASN A 109 8.34 0.90 15.99
CA ASN A 109 8.13 2.11 15.23
C ASN A 109 8.78 2.00 13.85
N ARG A 110 8.51 2.96 12.98
CA ARG A 110 8.99 2.97 11.57
C ARG A 110 10.51 2.98 11.43
N SER A 111 11.21 3.51 12.44
CA SER A 111 12.67 3.64 12.46
C SER A 111 13.41 2.44 13.05
N ASP A 112 12.68 1.49 13.66
CA ASP A 112 13.31 0.43 14.47
C ASP A 112 13.82 -0.73 13.59
N TYR A 113 13.22 -0.92 12.41
CA TYR A 113 13.56 -1.99 11.47
C TYR A 113 13.47 -1.53 10.01
N SER A 114 13.85 -2.41 9.10
CA SER A 114 13.66 -2.23 7.65
C SER A 114 12.17 -2.10 7.31
N TYR A 115 11.87 -1.52 6.14
CA TYR A 115 10.50 -1.42 5.65
C TYR A 115 9.76 -2.77 5.63
N ASN A 116 10.43 -3.81 5.14
CA ASN A 116 9.88 -5.15 5.03
C ASN A 116 9.50 -5.69 6.40
N GLU A 117 10.40 -5.59 7.38
CA GLU A 117 10.14 -6.09 8.72
C GLU A 117 9.06 -5.25 9.44
N CYS A 118 9.08 -3.93 9.32
CA CYS A 118 8.01 -3.09 9.85
C CYS A 118 6.63 -3.51 9.29
N LYS A 119 6.54 -3.80 7.98
CA LYS A 119 5.29 -4.26 7.36
C LYS A 119 4.87 -5.66 7.84
N ARG A 120 5.81 -6.59 8.05
CA ARG A 120 5.52 -7.88 8.67
C ARG A 120 4.93 -7.71 10.07
N GLN A 121 5.55 -6.88 10.89
CA GLN A 121 5.08 -6.64 12.25
C GLN A 121 3.76 -5.87 12.29
N MET A 122 3.50 -5.00 11.31
CA MET A 122 2.18 -4.39 11.12
C MET A 122 1.10 -5.44 10.87
N GLU A 123 1.34 -6.40 9.96
CA GLU A 123 0.37 -7.49 9.70
C GLU A 123 0.16 -8.37 10.93
N CYS A 124 1.23 -8.73 11.65
CA CYS A 124 1.13 -9.47 12.91
C CYS A 124 0.23 -8.73 13.91
N ALA A 125 0.38 -7.41 14.01
CA ALA A 125 -0.44 -6.61 14.91
C ALA A 125 -1.92 -6.59 14.50
N VAL A 126 -2.24 -6.52 13.21
CA VAL A 126 -3.62 -6.58 12.72
C VAL A 126 -4.32 -7.86 13.17
N PHE A 127 -3.65 -9.02 13.06
CA PHE A 127 -4.28 -10.31 13.34
C PHE A 127 -4.14 -10.80 14.77
N GLN A 128 -3.13 -10.33 15.52
CA GLN A 128 -2.88 -10.82 16.88
C GLN A 128 -3.31 -9.82 17.98
N TYR A 129 -3.45 -8.53 17.63
CA TYR A 129 -3.88 -7.51 18.58
C TYR A 129 -5.38 -7.27 18.49
N ARG A 130 -6.08 -7.25 19.65
CA ARG A 130 -7.53 -7.03 19.75
C ARG A 130 -8.41 -8.06 19.03
N SER A 131 -7.86 -9.16 18.52
CA SER A 131 -8.60 -10.28 17.92
C SER A 131 -9.71 -9.83 16.96
N LEU A 132 -9.38 -8.96 16.02
CA LEU A 132 -10.32 -8.51 15.00
C LEU A 132 -10.81 -9.72 14.20
N SER A 133 -12.09 -10.06 14.34
CA SER A 133 -12.70 -11.23 13.67
C SER A 133 -12.85 -11.01 12.16
N ASP A 134 -12.92 -9.77 11.71
CA ASP A 134 -13.08 -9.41 10.31
C ASP A 134 -12.00 -8.39 9.90
N ALA A 135 -10.81 -8.90 9.61
CA ALA A 135 -9.70 -8.10 9.12
C ALA A 135 -9.14 -8.66 7.82
N THR A 136 -8.82 -7.77 6.88
CA THR A 136 -8.13 -8.10 5.63
C THR A 136 -6.91 -7.22 5.48
N VAL A 137 -5.78 -7.83 5.15
CA VAL A 137 -4.54 -7.13 4.83
C VAL A 137 -4.22 -7.34 3.37
N ILE A 138 -4.09 -6.26 2.61
CA ILE A 138 -3.88 -6.32 1.17
C ILE A 138 -2.41 -6.06 0.86
N ARG A 139 -1.73 -7.07 0.33
CA ARG A 139 -0.33 -7.04 -0.09
C ARG A 139 -0.22 -6.56 -1.53
N TYR A 140 -0.04 -5.25 -1.68
CA TYR A 140 0.15 -4.67 -3.00
C TYR A 140 1.61 -4.78 -3.44
N PRO A 141 1.86 -5.07 -4.74
CA PRO A 141 3.17 -4.90 -5.37
C PRO A 141 3.43 -3.41 -5.65
N PHE A 142 4.09 -3.07 -6.75
CA PHE A 142 4.22 -1.69 -7.17
C PHE A 142 2.87 -1.14 -7.64
N VAL A 143 2.34 -0.16 -6.92
CA VAL A 143 1.17 0.62 -7.36
C VAL A 143 1.66 1.72 -8.27
N ILE A 144 1.14 1.75 -9.50
CA ILE A 144 1.54 2.69 -10.55
C ILE A 144 0.34 3.51 -11.03
N GLY A 145 0.59 4.69 -11.55
CA GLY A 145 -0.44 5.57 -12.10
C GLY A 145 0.00 7.03 -12.07
N PRO A 146 -0.84 7.95 -12.58
CA PRO A 146 -0.54 9.38 -12.62
C PRO A 146 -0.21 10.02 -11.26
N ASN A 147 -0.67 9.42 -10.16
CA ASN A 147 -0.41 9.91 -8.81
C ASN A 147 0.68 9.09 -8.07
N ASP A 148 1.46 8.29 -8.77
CA ASP A 148 2.60 7.59 -8.18
C ASP A 148 3.71 8.57 -7.82
N TYR A 149 3.69 9.06 -6.57
CA TYR A 149 4.69 9.99 -6.05
C TYR A 149 6.11 9.40 -5.98
N THR A 150 6.24 8.07 -6.09
CA THR A 150 7.54 7.39 -6.10
C THR A 150 8.19 7.36 -7.48
N LYS A 151 7.41 7.68 -8.54
CA LYS A 151 7.86 7.83 -9.93
C LYS A 151 8.63 6.62 -10.48
N ARG A 152 8.26 5.41 -10.05
CA ARG A 152 9.02 4.20 -10.41
C ARG A 152 9.07 3.94 -11.92
N LEU A 153 7.94 4.05 -12.62
CA LEU A 153 7.93 3.94 -14.08
C LEU A 153 8.42 5.21 -14.76
N GLU A 154 8.12 6.38 -14.19
CA GLU A 154 8.58 7.68 -14.72
C GLU A 154 10.12 7.73 -14.77
N PHE A 155 10.81 7.08 -13.82
CA PHE A 155 12.26 6.94 -13.84
C PHE A 155 12.78 6.41 -15.18
N TYR A 156 12.24 5.28 -15.67
CA TYR A 156 12.67 4.72 -16.95
C TYR A 156 12.30 5.63 -18.14
N VAL A 157 11.10 6.20 -18.09
CA VAL A 157 10.62 7.13 -19.12
C VAL A 157 11.54 8.33 -19.25
N ASP A 158 11.85 8.98 -18.14
CA ASP A 158 12.69 10.19 -18.08
C ASP A 158 14.12 9.89 -18.57
N HIS A 159 14.70 8.76 -18.19
CA HIS A 159 16.05 8.39 -18.60
C HIS A 159 16.11 8.11 -20.11
N VAL A 160 15.15 7.40 -20.67
CA VAL A 160 15.11 7.13 -22.12
C VAL A 160 14.86 8.40 -22.93
N ILE A 161 13.89 9.23 -22.50
CA ILE A 161 13.54 10.44 -23.27
C ILE A 161 14.67 11.48 -23.27
N ASN A 162 15.38 11.59 -22.15
CA ASN A 162 16.42 12.60 -21.98
C ASN A 162 17.84 12.09 -22.24
N ASP A 163 17.97 10.85 -22.77
CA ASP A 163 19.26 10.21 -23.06
C ASP A 163 20.19 10.17 -21.82
N VAL A 164 19.61 9.92 -20.64
CA VAL A 164 20.33 9.81 -19.35
C VAL A 164 20.69 8.35 -19.09
N PRO A 165 21.98 8.03 -18.87
CA PRO A 165 22.38 6.66 -18.50
C PRO A 165 21.75 6.21 -17.19
N MET A 166 21.31 4.93 -17.12
CA MET A 166 20.79 4.32 -15.91
C MET A 166 21.50 2.99 -15.62
N TYR A 167 21.64 2.66 -14.35
CA TYR A 167 22.14 1.37 -13.93
C TYR A 167 20.95 0.42 -13.69
N ILE A 168 21.01 -0.76 -14.30
CA ILE A 168 20.04 -1.85 -14.08
C ILE A 168 20.83 -3.12 -13.81
N ASP A 169 20.66 -3.64 -12.62
CA ASP A 169 21.37 -4.84 -12.17
C ASP A 169 20.95 -6.07 -12.98
N ASN A 170 19.65 -6.27 -13.14
CA ASN A 170 19.12 -7.40 -13.90
C ASN A 170 17.89 -7.00 -14.71
N PRO A 171 18.02 -6.78 -16.04
CA PRO A 171 16.91 -6.42 -16.91
C PRO A 171 15.86 -7.54 -17.06
N ASP A 172 16.20 -8.79 -16.77
CA ASP A 172 15.28 -9.93 -16.84
C ASP A 172 14.44 -10.08 -15.54
N SER A 173 14.73 -9.29 -14.51
CA SER A 173 13.95 -9.27 -13.28
C SER A 173 12.50 -8.90 -13.57
N ARG A 174 11.58 -9.77 -13.18
CA ARG A 174 10.16 -9.60 -13.43
C ARG A 174 9.45 -8.94 -12.25
N LEU A 175 8.62 -7.97 -12.55
CA LEU A 175 7.92 -7.14 -11.58
C LEU A 175 6.41 -7.30 -11.77
N ALA A 176 5.69 -7.37 -10.65
CA ALA A 176 4.24 -7.28 -10.63
C ALA A 176 3.80 -5.84 -10.36
N PHE A 177 2.72 -5.43 -10.97
CA PHE A 177 2.15 -4.10 -10.83
C PHE A 177 0.65 -4.18 -10.55
N ILE A 178 0.11 -3.08 -10.05
CA ILE A 178 -1.32 -2.78 -10.06
C ILE A 178 -1.51 -1.30 -10.36
N HIS A 179 -2.49 -0.96 -11.19
CA HIS A 179 -2.81 0.44 -11.44
C HIS A 179 -3.56 1.05 -10.24
N GLU A 180 -3.28 2.31 -9.90
CA GLU A 180 -3.88 2.99 -8.73
C GLU A 180 -5.41 2.97 -8.71
N THR A 181 -6.03 3.00 -9.91
CA THR A 181 -7.49 2.91 -10.02
C THR A 181 -8.00 1.52 -9.65
N GLU A 182 -7.31 0.47 -10.11
CA GLU A 182 -7.66 -0.92 -9.77
C GLU A 182 -7.43 -1.18 -8.28
N ALA A 183 -6.29 -0.76 -7.73
CA ALA A 183 -5.99 -0.87 -6.31
C ALA A 183 -7.06 -0.17 -5.44
N GLY A 184 -7.48 1.04 -5.84
CA GLY A 184 -8.52 1.78 -5.14
C GLY A 184 -9.90 1.14 -5.26
N THR A 185 -10.25 0.62 -6.44
CA THR A 185 -11.52 -0.08 -6.69
C THR A 185 -11.58 -1.39 -5.92
N PHE A 186 -10.47 -2.12 -5.87
CA PHE A 186 -10.37 -3.35 -5.08
C PHE A 186 -10.55 -3.09 -3.59
N LEU A 187 -9.91 -2.06 -3.03
CA LEU A 187 -10.15 -1.65 -1.64
C LEU A 187 -11.61 -1.31 -1.37
N ALA A 188 -12.27 -0.56 -2.28
CA ALA A 188 -13.68 -0.27 -2.14
C ALA A 188 -14.56 -1.53 -2.20
N HIS A 189 -14.25 -2.48 -3.09
CA HIS A 189 -14.96 -3.76 -3.15
C HIS A 189 -14.82 -4.57 -1.86
N LEU A 190 -13.64 -4.57 -1.25
CA LEU A 190 -13.38 -5.31 -0.02
C LEU A 190 -14.17 -4.80 1.20
N THR A 191 -14.74 -3.60 1.15
CA THR A 191 -15.62 -3.13 2.24
C THR A 191 -16.87 -3.99 2.42
N GLU A 192 -17.33 -4.62 1.35
CA GLU A 192 -18.56 -5.43 1.32
C GLU A 192 -18.27 -6.93 1.11
N ALA A 193 -17.07 -7.28 0.61
CA ALA A 193 -16.74 -8.67 0.30
C ALA A 193 -16.37 -9.46 1.57
N PRO A 194 -16.89 -10.68 1.76
CA PRO A 194 -16.63 -11.50 2.95
C PRO A 194 -15.24 -12.17 2.90
N LEU A 195 -14.21 -11.40 2.61
CA LEU A 195 -12.84 -11.88 2.49
C LEU A 195 -12.05 -11.43 3.71
N THR A 196 -11.40 -12.34 4.39
CA THR A 196 -10.58 -12.09 5.58
C THR A 196 -9.17 -12.67 5.42
N GLY A 197 -8.23 -12.17 6.22
CA GLY A 197 -6.84 -12.63 6.16
C GLY A 197 -5.97 -11.83 5.18
N PRO A 198 -4.73 -12.29 4.95
CA PRO A 198 -3.85 -11.72 3.94
C PRO A 198 -4.35 -11.99 2.52
N VAL A 199 -4.20 -11.02 1.62
CA VAL A 199 -4.61 -11.11 0.20
C VAL A 199 -3.59 -10.43 -0.68
N ASN A 200 -3.14 -11.09 -1.74
CA ASN A 200 -2.32 -10.48 -2.77
C ASN A 200 -3.19 -9.63 -3.72
N GLY A 201 -2.93 -8.34 -3.76
CA GLY A 201 -3.64 -7.38 -4.62
C GLY A 201 -2.81 -6.96 -5.81
N CYS A 202 -2.77 -7.73 -6.89
CA CYS A 202 -1.98 -7.39 -8.08
C CYS A 202 -2.78 -7.61 -9.37
N SER A 203 -2.37 -6.93 -10.44
CA SER A 203 -2.83 -7.25 -11.78
C SER A 203 -2.24 -8.59 -12.24
N HIS A 204 -2.92 -9.25 -13.16
CA HIS A 204 -2.46 -10.54 -13.67
C HIS A 204 -1.18 -10.40 -14.50
N GLY A 205 -0.22 -11.28 -14.25
CA GLY A 205 1.05 -11.35 -14.99
C GLY A 205 2.16 -10.48 -14.38
N THR A 206 3.28 -10.48 -15.06
CA THR A 206 4.49 -9.73 -14.68
C THR A 206 5.15 -9.15 -15.92
N VAL A 207 5.91 -8.08 -15.75
CA VAL A 207 6.69 -7.41 -16.81
C VAL A 207 8.14 -7.33 -16.35
N SER A 208 9.10 -7.64 -17.26
CA SER A 208 10.51 -7.42 -16.93
C SER A 208 10.94 -5.98 -17.16
N VAL A 209 12.03 -5.57 -16.52
CA VAL A 209 12.61 -4.24 -16.77
C VAL A 209 13.03 -4.11 -18.24
N GLY A 210 13.59 -5.17 -18.85
CA GLY A 210 13.93 -5.20 -20.27
C GLY A 210 12.71 -4.97 -21.16
N GLU A 211 11.57 -5.63 -20.89
CA GLU A 211 10.32 -5.41 -21.63
C GLU A 211 9.82 -3.97 -21.52
N ILE A 212 10.00 -3.32 -20.35
CA ILE A 212 9.67 -1.89 -20.17
C ILE A 212 10.56 -1.03 -21.08
N LEU A 213 11.87 -1.28 -21.07
CA LEU A 213 12.81 -0.53 -21.90
C LEU A 213 12.56 -0.74 -23.39
N ASP A 214 12.34 -1.97 -23.84
CA ASP A 214 12.00 -2.28 -25.23
C ASP A 214 10.75 -1.54 -25.69
N TYR A 215 9.72 -1.50 -24.85
CA TYR A 215 8.51 -0.73 -25.14
C TYR A 215 8.80 0.77 -25.28
N LEU A 216 9.59 1.34 -24.37
CA LEU A 216 9.96 2.76 -24.40
C LEU A 216 10.80 3.08 -25.66
N GLU A 217 11.76 2.24 -26.00
CA GLU A 217 12.56 2.39 -27.21
C GLU A 217 11.69 2.39 -28.48
N GLN A 218 10.75 1.46 -28.59
CA GLN A 218 9.81 1.39 -29.71
C GLN A 218 8.91 2.63 -29.80
N ARG A 219 8.48 3.18 -28.67
CA ARG A 219 7.57 4.32 -28.61
C ARG A 219 8.27 5.67 -28.85
N THR A 220 9.52 5.79 -28.43
CA THR A 220 10.28 7.06 -28.50
C THR A 220 11.24 7.12 -29.68
N GLY A 221 11.61 5.98 -30.23
CA GLY A 221 12.69 5.87 -31.23
C GLY A 221 14.09 6.08 -30.63
N LYS A 222 14.22 6.19 -29.34
CA LYS A 222 15.48 6.37 -28.62
C LYS A 222 15.94 5.05 -28.01
N LYS A 223 17.25 4.94 -27.75
CA LYS A 223 17.82 3.76 -27.09
C LYS A 223 18.04 4.03 -25.60
N ALA A 224 17.71 3.04 -24.76
CA ALA A 224 18.06 3.07 -23.35
C ALA A 224 19.59 3.01 -23.20
N LEU A 225 20.15 3.98 -22.47
CA LEU A 225 21.57 4.02 -22.19
C LEU A 225 21.83 3.33 -20.85
N LEU A 226 22.45 2.14 -20.88
CA LEU A 226 22.77 1.40 -19.67
C LEU A 226 24.21 1.67 -19.22
N SER A 227 24.38 2.01 -17.96
CA SER A 227 25.69 2.16 -17.33
C SER A 227 26.15 0.83 -16.72
N GLN A 228 27.45 0.59 -16.72
CA GLN A 228 28.02 -0.62 -16.11
C GLN A 228 28.23 -0.48 -14.59
N ASN A 229 28.16 0.72 -14.06
CA ASN A 229 28.37 1.03 -12.65
C ASN A 229 27.28 1.96 -12.14
N GLY A 230 26.75 1.65 -10.97
CA GLY A 230 25.73 2.43 -10.28
C GLY A 230 25.31 1.75 -8.98
N THR A 231 24.44 2.41 -8.25
CA THR A 231 23.65 1.80 -7.17
C THR A 231 22.27 1.53 -7.72
N PRO A 232 21.72 0.33 -7.51
CA PRO A 232 20.37 0.01 -7.93
C PRO A 232 19.32 0.81 -7.16
#